data_89b67f6c671d6d59af77cb9107a61f6c
#
_entry.id   89b67f6c671d6d59af77cb9107a61f6c
#
_cell.length_a   1.000
_cell.length_b   1.000
_cell.length_c   1.000
_cell.angle_alpha   90.00
_cell.angle_beta   90.00
_cell.angle_gamma   90.00
#
_symmetry.space_group_name_H-M   'P 1'
#
loop_
_entity.id
_entity.type
_entity.pdbx_description
1 polymer ?
#
loop_
_entity_poly.entity_id
_entity_poly.type
_entity_poly.pdbx_seq_one_letter_code
_entity_poly.pdbx_strand_id
1 'polypeptide(L)'
;MLSRLSDLWSGRLPLSTAFWSYAVFWGFFVNLAALVVSLLSVMAGPPGHETGPNWPIYVAVLAHVVPIPFNGAVLVGVWRSAERPENSPLLSLAAKLAIAVWALALVLAYLIIP
;
A
#
# COMPACT_ATOMS: atom_id res chain seq x y z
N MET A 1 16.34 -3.23 -6.19
CA MET A 1 15.01 -2.91 -5.67
C MET A 1 15.05 -2.00 -4.45
N LEU A 2 15.90 -2.29 -3.47
CA LEU A 2 16.02 -1.43 -2.29
C LEU A 2 16.45 -0.01 -2.63
N SER A 3 17.35 0.15 -3.63
CA SER A 3 17.76 1.48 -4.08
C SER A 3 16.59 2.28 -4.66
N ARG A 4 15.67 1.62 -5.37
CA ARG A 4 14.48 2.27 -5.92
C ARG A 4 13.51 2.69 -4.82
N LEU A 5 13.34 1.86 -3.80
CA LEU A 5 12.49 2.21 -2.65
C LEU A 5 13.10 3.38 -1.87
N SER A 6 14.43 3.42 -1.75
CA SER A 6 15.12 4.54 -1.14
C SER A 6 14.91 5.82 -1.94
N ASP A 7 14.99 5.74 -3.27
CA ASP A 7 14.76 6.89 -4.14
C ASP A 7 13.30 7.36 -4.05
N LEU A 8 12.36 6.42 -3.97
CA LEU A 8 10.95 6.75 -3.78
C LEU A 8 10.74 7.50 -2.46
N TRP A 9 11.26 6.94 -1.36
CA TRP A 9 11.09 7.52 -0.03
C TRP A 9 11.65 8.92 0.06
N SER A 10 12.82 9.16 -0.54
CA SER A 10 13.48 10.46 -0.48
C SER A 10 12.93 11.51 -1.44
N GLY A 11 11.99 11.13 -2.32
CA GLY A 11 11.43 12.05 -3.31
C GLY A 11 12.33 12.31 -4.49
N ARG A 12 13.33 11.46 -4.74
CA ARG A 12 14.24 11.62 -5.89
C ARG A 12 13.59 11.23 -7.21
N LEU A 13 12.56 10.39 -7.17
CA LEU A 13 11.89 9.96 -8.39
C LEU A 13 11.01 11.09 -8.95
N PRO A 14 10.87 11.19 -10.28
CA PRO A 14 9.88 12.10 -10.86
C PRO A 14 8.47 11.73 -10.37
N LEU A 15 7.62 12.75 -10.24
CA LEU A 15 6.26 12.54 -9.74
C LEU A 15 5.49 11.51 -10.55
N SER A 16 5.61 11.53 -11.88
CA SER A 16 4.91 10.55 -12.73
C SER A 16 5.35 9.12 -12.41
N THR A 17 6.63 8.89 -12.19
CA THR A 17 7.15 7.57 -11.85
C THR A 17 6.68 7.15 -10.45
N ALA A 18 6.77 8.04 -9.47
CA ALA A 18 6.36 7.74 -8.11
C ALA A 18 4.86 7.42 -8.06
N PHE A 19 4.04 8.20 -8.74
CA PHE A 19 2.59 8.04 -8.73
C PHE A 19 2.17 6.82 -9.55
N TRP A 20 2.52 6.78 -10.84
CA TRP A 20 1.99 5.73 -11.73
C TRP A 20 2.64 4.38 -11.50
N SER A 21 3.97 4.33 -11.32
CA SER A 21 4.66 3.05 -11.16
C SER A 21 4.49 2.49 -9.76
N TYR A 22 4.57 3.31 -8.73
CA TYR A 22 4.55 2.81 -7.35
C TYR A 22 3.17 2.87 -6.71
N ALA A 23 2.48 4.01 -6.79
CA ALA A 23 1.17 4.10 -6.16
C ALA A 23 0.12 3.31 -6.93
N VAL A 24 0.06 3.47 -8.25
CA VAL A 24 -0.98 2.83 -9.05
C VAL A 24 -0.60 1.39 -9.39
N PHE A 25 0.53 1.17 -10.05
CA PHE A 25 0.88 -0.17 -10.56
C PHE A 25 1.27 -1.12 -9.42
N TRP A 26 2.37 -0.82 -8.73
CA TRP A 26 2.84 -1.70 -7.65
C TRP A 26 1.91 -1.66 -6.45
N GLY A 27 1.33 -0.50 -6.15
CA GLY A 27 0.35 -0.37 -5.08
C GLY A 27 -0.86 -1.25 -5.29
N PHE A 28 -1.38 -1.29 -6.53
CA PHE A 28 -2.50 -2.17 -6.86
C PHE A 28 -2.14 -3.63 -6.63
N PHE A 29 -1.00 -4.09 -7.16
CA PHE A 29 -0.63 -5.50 -7.04
C PHE A 29 -0.28 -5.90 -5.62
N VAL A 30 0.46 -5.06 -4.89
CA VAL A 30 0.84 -5.37 -3.50
C VAL A 30 -0.41 -5.47 -2.62
N ASN A 31 -1.31 -4.50 -2.74
CA ASN A 31 -2.51 -4.50 -1.91
C ASN A 31 -3.52 -5.56 -2.34
N LEU A 32 -3.63 -5.83 -3.64
CA LEU A 32 -4.48 -6.92 -4.13
C LEU A 32 -3.99 -8.27 -3.64
N ALA A 33 -2.67 -8.50 -3.72
CA ALA A 33 -2.09 -9.75 -3.22
C ALA A 33 -2.34 -9.92 -1.72
N ALA A 34 -2.17 -8.85 -0.95
CA ALA A 34 -2.44 -8.88 0.49
C ALA A 34 -3.91 -9.19 0.77
N LEU A 35 -4.81 -8.58 0.02
CA LEU A 35 -6.25 -8.81 0.16
C LEU A 35 -6.61 -10.25 -0.16
N VAL A 36 -6.10 -10.78 -1.27
CA VAL A 36 -6.36 -12.17 -1.68
C VAL A 36 -5.83 -13.15 -0.64
N VAL A 37 -4.59 -12.93 -0.16
CA VAL A 37 -4.02 -13.79 0.88
C VAL A 37 -4.85 -13.75 2.15
N SER A 38 -5.30 -12.57 2.56
CA SER A 38 -6.14 -12.41 3.75
C SER A 38 -7.45 -13.17 3.61
N LEU A 39 -8.14 -13.00 2.48
CA LEU A 39 -9.42 -13.69 2.24
C LEU A 39 -9.25 -15.21 2.18
N LEU A 40 -8.22 -15.69 1.48
CA LEU A 40 -7.96 -17.13 1.41
C LEU A 40 -7.64 -17.71 2.78
N SER A 41 -6.91 -16.96 3.61
CA SER A 41 -6.57 -17.41 4.96
C SER A 41 -7.82 -17.55 5.82
N VAL A 42 -8.73 -16.58 5.75
CA VAL A 42 -9.99 -16.65 6.48
C VAL A 42 -10.84 -17.82 6.00
N MET A 43 -10.90 -18.04 4.70
CA MET A 43 -11.67 -19.15 4.11
C MET A 43 -11.07 -20.52 4.42
N ALA A 44 -9.75 -20.59 4.59
CA ALA A 44 -9.06 -21.86 4.87
C ALA A 44 -9.22 -22.30 6.33
N GLY A 45 -9.59 -21.38 7.23
CA GLY A 45 -9.86 -21.73 8.61
C GLY A 45 -11.22 -22.36 8.76
N PRO A 46 -11.34 -23.69 9.03
CA PRO A 46 -12.63 -24.32 9.14
C PRO A 46 -13.40 -23.83 10.35
N PRO A 47 -14.74 -23.74 10.27
CA PRO A 47 -15.57 -23.37 11.41
C PRO A 47 -15.40 -24.36 12.58
N GLY A 48 -15.42 -23.84 13.80
CA GLY A 48 -15.26 -24.68 14.99
C GLY A 48 -13.84 -25.18 15.18
N HIS A 49 -12.88 -24.46 14.71
CA HIS A 49 -11.48 -24.88 14.60
C HIS A 49 -10.69 -24.53 15.87
N GLU A 50 -11.17 -25.00 17.01
CA GLU A 50 -10.57 -24.65 18.29
C GLU A 50 -9.30 -25.44 18.61
N THR A 51 -9.17 -26.63 18.03
CA THR A 51 -8.07 -27.54 18.35
C THR A 51 -7.01 -27.63 17.28
N GLY A 52 -7.24 -26.99 16.11
CA GLY A 52 -6.27 -27.00 15.03
C GLY A 52 -5.23 -25.91 15.15
N PRO A 53 -4.23 -25.92 14.26
CA PRO A 53 -3.23 -24.84 14.22
C PRO A 53 -3.88 -23.52 13.81
N ASN A 54 -3.43 -22.43 14.43
CA ASN A 54 -3.96 -21.08 14.18
C ASN A 54 -3.23 -20.38 13.02
N TRP A 55 -2.57 -21.13 12.14
CA TRP A 55 -1.81 -20.52 11.06
C TRP A 55 -2.63 -19.59 10.16
N PRO A 56 -3.94 -19.85 9.88
CA PRO A 56 -4.68 -18.91 9.03
C PRO A 56 -4.78 -17.51 9.65
N ILE A 57 -4.90 -17.43 10.99
CA ILE A 57 -4.94 -16.15 11.68
C ILE A 57 -3.61 -15.43 11.55
N TYR A 58 -2.50 -16.14 11.74
CA TYR A 58 -1.17 -15.54 11.60
C TYR A 58 -0.91 -15.05 10.18
N VAL A 59 -1.31 -15.82 9.17
CA VAL A 59 -1.16 -15.42 7.77
C VAL A 59 -2.01 -14.18 7.48
N ALA A 60 -3.25 -14.14 7.98
CA ALA A 60 -4.12 -12.98 7.80
C ALA A 60 -3.52 -11.71 8.43
N VAL A 61 -2.97 -11.85 9.65
CA VAL A 61 -2.30 -10.72 10.33
C VAL A 61 -1.11 -10.24 9.51
N LEU A 62 -0.27 -11.16 9.04
CA LEU A 62 0.89 -10.80 8.21
C LEU A 62 0.45 -10.12 6.91
N ALA A 63 -0.63 -10.59 6.29
CA ALA A 63 -1.17 -9.99 5.08
C ALA A 63 -1.62 -8.55 5.29
N HIS A 64 -2.05 -8.20 6.51
CA HIS A 64 -2.41 -6.82 6.83
C HIS A 64 -1.20 -5.97 7.20
N VAL A 65 -0.17 -6.56 7.80
CA VAL A 65 1.00 -5.82 8.30
C VAL A 65 2.04 -5.60 7.22
N VAL A 66 2.31 -6.61 6.37
CA VAL A 66 3.39 -6.55 5.39
C VAL A 66 3.26 -5.39 4.40
N PRO A 67 2.05 -5.03 3.89
CA PRO A 67 1.94 -3.90 2.98
C PRO A 67 2.13 -2.53 3.64
N ILE A 68 2.08 -2.43 4.96
CA ILE A 68 2.14 -1.14 5.66
C ILE A 68 3.42 -0.38 5.34
N PRO A 69 4.64 -0.97 5.43
CA PRO A 69 5.85 -0.24 5.08
C PRO A 69 5.87 0.20 3.62
N PHE A 70 5.38 -0.63 2.72
CA PHE A 70 5.30 -0.29 1.29
C PHE A 70 4.34 0.87 1.07
N ASN A 71 3.12 0.79 1.63
CA ASN A 71 2.11 1.83 1.47
C ASN A 71 2.59 3.15 2.09
N GLY A 72 3.26 3.08 3.24
CA GLY A 72 3.85 4.26 3.87
C GLY A 72 4.94 4.88 3.01
N ALA A 73 5.83 4.07 2.44
CA ALA A 73 6.88 4.55 1.55
C ALA A 73 6.29 5.21 0.30
N VAL A 74 5.23 4.63 -0.27
CA VAL A 74 4.55 5.20 -1.43
C VAL A 74 3.92 6.55 -1.08
N LEU A 75 3.21 6.62 0.04
CA LEU A 75 2.56 7.86 0.47
C LEU A 75 3.59 8.98 0.65
N VAL A 76 4.64 8.72 1.41
CA VAL A 76 5.70 9.70 1.67
C VAL A 76 6.44 10.04 0.37
N GLY A 77 6.75 9.03 -0.43
CA GLY A 77 7.50 9.22 -1.68
C GLY A 77 6.75 10.06 -2.69
N VAL A 78 5.46 9.77 -2.91
CA VAL A 78 4.64 10.56 -3.83
C VAL A 78 4.50 11.98 -3.31
N TRP A 79 4.29 12.16 -2.01
CA TRP A 79 4.18 13.48 -1.41
C TRP A 79 5.46 14.29 -1.62
N ARG A 80 6.63 13.70 -1.35
CA ARG A 80 7.92 14.37 -1.54
C ARG A 80 8.22 14.64 -3.01
N SER A 81 7.88 13.68 -3.90
CA SER A 81 8.05 13.90 -5.34
C SER A 81 7.16 15.02 -5.85
N ALA A 82 5.96 15.17 -5.30
CA ALA A 82 5.05 16.25 -5.67
C ALA A 82 5.60 17.63 -5.29
N GLU A 83 6.47 17.70 -4.29
CA GLU A 83 7.06 18.96 -3.84
C GLU A 83 8.30 19.38 -4.64
N ARG A 84 8.70 18.59 -5.63
CA ARG A 84 9.86 18.93 -6.48
C ARG A 84 9.59 20.23 -7.25
N PRO A 85 10.63 21.07 -7.42
CA PRO A 85 10.46 22.38 -8.05
C PRO A 85 9.95 22.36 -9.48
N GLU A 86 10.21 21.26 -10.23
CA GLU A 86 9.76 21.15 -11.61
C GLU A 86 8.26 20.93 -11.77
N ASN A 87 7.56 20.59 -10.68
CA ASN A 87 6.11 20.36 -10.71
C ASN A 87 5.37 21.70 -10.55
N SER A 88 4.30 21.87 -11.35
CA SER A 88 3.44 23.04 -11.16
C SER A 88 2.70 22.94 -9.82
N PRO A 89 2.31 24.07 -9.22
CA PRO A 89 1.53 24.04 -7.97
C PRO A 89 0.23 23.26 -8.09
N LEU A 90 -0.43 23.34 -9.23
CA LEU A 90 -1.68 22.60 -9.45
C LEU A 90 -1.44 21.10 -9.52
N LEU A 91 -0.39 20.67 -10.24
CA LEU A 91 -0.03 19.26 -10.34
C LEU A 91 0.38 18.71 -8.97
N SER A 92 1.16 19.46 -8.22
CA SER A 92 1.57 19.08 -6.86
C SER A 92 0.35 18.88 -5.96
N LEU A 93 -0.58 19.81 -5.98
CA LEU A 93 -1.80 19.72 -5.16
C LEU A 93 -2.67 18.55 -5.59
N ALA A 94 -2.84 18.33 -6.90
CA ALA A 94 -3.63 17.22 -7.42
C ALA A 94 -3.05 15.88 -7.00
N ALA A 95 -1.71 15.73 -7.09
CA ALA A 95 -1.04 14.49 -6.68
C ALA A 95 -1.17 14.24 -5.18
N LYS A 96 -1.03 15.28 -4.36
CA LYS A 96 -1.18 15.17 -2.91
C LYS A 96 -2.60 14.76 -2.54
N LEU A 97 -3.60 15.36 -3.17
CA LEU A 97 -5.00 14.99 -2.94
C LEU A 97 -5.27 13.54 -3.39
N ALA A 98 -4.76 13.15 -4.55
CA ALA A 98 -4.95 11.80 -5.06
C ALA A 98 -4.32 10.76 -4.13
N ILE A 99 -3.10 11.00 -3.66
CA ILE A 99 -2.44 10.04 -2.77
C ILE A 99 -3.09 10.00 -1.38
N ALA A 100 -3.61 11.12 -0.91
CA ALA A 100 -4.35 11.16 0.35
C ALA A 100 -5.65 10.35 0.26
N VAL A 101 -6.39 10.48 -0.84
CA VAL A 101 -7.59 9.68 -1.09
C VAL A 101 -7.25 8.21 -1.21
N TRP A 102 -6.17 7.88 -1.92
CA TRP A 102 -5.68 6.51 -2.04
C TRP A 102 -5.36 5.90 -0.67
N ALA A 103 -4.64 6.64 0.18
CA ALA A 103 -4.29 6.17 1.51
C ALA A 103 -5.54 5.98 2.38
N LEU A 104 -6.48 6.91 2.31
CA LEU A 104 -7.74 6.80 3.05
C LEU A 104 -8.54 5.59 2.58
N ALA A 105 -8.62 5.36 1.28
CA ALA A 105 -9.31 4.21 0.72
C ALA A 105 -8.69 2.89 1.20
N LEU A 106 -7.35 2.82 1.28
CA LEU A 106 -6.66 1.64 1.80
C LEU A 106 -6.98 1.42 3.28
N VAL A 107 -6.95 2.47 4.09
CA VAL A 107 -7.27 2.34 5.51
C VAL A 107 -8.68 1.82 5.68
N LEU A 108 -9.64 2.37 4.95
CA LEU A 108 -11.03 1.91 5.02
C LEU A 108 -11.17 0.47 4.55
N ALA A 109 -10.49 0.09 3.48
CA ALA A 109 -10.53 -1.27 2.97
C ALA A 109 -9.99 -2.27 4.00
N TYR A 110 -8.86 -1.96 4.64
CA TYR A 110 -8.28 -2.84 5.65
C TYR A 110 -9.08 -2.88 6.94
N LEU A 111 -9.87 -1.85 7.24
CA LEU A 111 -10.77 -1.87 8.40
C LEU A 111 -12.04 -2.68 8.14
N ILE A 112 -12.54 -2.68 6.92
CA ILE A 112 -13.78 -3.36 6.55
C ILE A 112 -13.54 -4.85 6.30
N ILE A 113 -12.42 -5.20 5.69
CA ILE A 113 -12.10 -6.57 5.32
C ILE A 113 -11.47 -7.29 6.51
N PRO A 114 -12.09 -8.37 6.99
CA PRO A 114 -11.59 -9.13 8.13
C PRO A 114 -10.28 -9.87 7.85
#